data_d6735b93c90dd97fb54c325c17a3083c
#
_entry.id   d6735b93c90dd97fb54c325c17a3083c
#
_cell.length_a   1.000
_cell.length_b   1.000
_cell.length_c   1.000
_cell.angle_alpha   90.00
_cell.angle_beta   90.00
_cell.angle_gamma   90.00
#
_symmetry.space_group_name_H-M   'P 1'
#
loop_
_entity.id
_entity.type
_entity.pdbx_description
1 polymer ?
#
loop_
_entity_poly.entity_id
_entity_poly.type
_entity_poly.pdbx_seq_one_letter_code
_entity_poly.pdbx_strand_id
1 'polypeptide(L)'
;MIRLALEHHGFEVIEAADSIDGTAKARAHLPDLILCDVNMDKAGAGYTTLSKLREDAATASIPFILMTGLADAGGMRHAMEMGADDYLPKPFKVDELYATVAARLRKVRTVREHAEQKLTSLRSHISLMLPHEMRTPLNGIISNAELLATAAATLTPADIAEMGQEISKSSERLERLIENFLFHARLEIVATDPESVNALRAARTARPAELLQQAAVEQAKKFGRLLDLTVEAADASPAMAEEYFKKTMTELVQNAFKFSLPGTPVQVRLAAADNEIEFFVRDAGRGFSTEQLRRIGAYVQFERKMQDEQGLGLGLAIAQKLVELHGGSLVITSGTGIGSTVTVKLPAAKNN
;
A
#
# COMPACT_ATOMS: atom_id res chain seq x y z
N MET A 1 15.43 39.98 14.71
CA MET A 1 14.58 39.37 15.77
C MET A 1 14.23 37.93 15.43
N ILE A 2 13.56 37.62 14.32
CA ILE A 2 13.18 36.26 13.90
C ILE A 2 14.37 35.32 13.83
N ARG A 3 15.45 35.73 13.15
CA ARG A 3 16.69 34.98 13.05
C ARG A 3 17.22 34.52 14.41
N LEU A 4 17.47 35.47 15.31
CA LEU A 4 18.00 35.19 16.64
C LEU A 4 17.09 34.22 17.45
N ALA A 5 15.76 34.38 17.30
CA ALA A 5 14.80 33.51 17.96
C ALA A 5 14.89 32.06 17.44
N LEU A 6 15.02 31.84 16.13
CA LEU A 6 15.14 30.53 15.52
C LEU A 6 16.52 29.89 15.79
N GLU A 7 17.61 30.67 15.68
CA GLU A 7 18.97 30.22 16.03
C GLU A 7 19.07 29.78 17.49
N HIS A 8 18.40 30.46 18.42
CA HIS A 8 18.33 30.07 19.84
C HIS A 8 17.66 28.71 20.05
N HIS A 9 16.78 28.31 19.14
CA HIS A 9 16.11 26.99 19.14
C HIS A 9 16.82 25.93 18.28
N GLY A 10 18.05 26.23 17.83
CA GLY A 10 18.92 25.30 17.11
C GLY A 10 18.68 25.19 15.61
N PHE A 11 17.95 26.12 15.01
CA PHE A 11 17.80 26.19 13.55
C PHE A 11 18.96 26.94 12.91
N GLU A 12 19.43 26.47 11.76
CA GLU A 12 20.28 27.22 10.86
C GLU A 12 19.41 28.16 10.02
N VAL A 13 19.73 29.45 10.01
CA VAL A 13 18.89 30.46 9.36
C VAL A 13 19.65 31.14 8.23
N ILE A 14 19.10 31.06 7.04
CA ILE A 14 19.57 31.77 5.85
C ILE A 14 18.65 32.96 5.60
N GLU A 15 19.16 34.18 5.74
CA GLU A 15 18.38 35.40 5.50
C GLU A 15 18.43 35.82 4.04
N ALA A 16 17.32 36.35 3.54
CA ALA A 16 17.22 36.97 2.23
C ALA A 16 16.67 38.39 2.36
N ALA A 17 17.24 39.27 1.59
CA ALA A 17 16.92 40.73 1.67
C ALA A 17 15.60 41.07 0.95
N ASP A 18 15.30 40.36 -0.13
CA ASP A 18 14.12 40.61 -0.99
C ASP A 18 13.65 39.31 -1.67
N SER A 19 12.59 39.40 -2.49
CA SER A 19 11.98 38.27 -3.18
C SER A 19 12.90 37.60 -4.22
N ILE A 20 13.82 38.35 -4.83
CA ILE A 20 14.76 37.85 -5.83
C ILE A 20 15.88 37.08 -5.15
N ASP A 21 16.49 37.65 -4.12
CA ASP A 21 17.50 36.99 -3.29
C ASP A 21 16.95 35.77 -2.60
N GLY A 22 15.71 35.84 -2.07
CA GLY A 22 15.03 34.72 -1.43
C GLY A 22 14.79 33.55 -2.38
N THR A 23 14.33 33.80 -3.60
CA THR A 23 14.15 32.79 -4.62
C THR A 23 15.48 32.13 -5.03
N ALA A 24 16.53 32.93 -5.22
CA ALA A 24 17.87 32.46 -5.57
C ALA A 24 18.47 31.56 -4.47
N LYS A 25 18.39 32.01 -3.20
CA LYS A 25 18.86 31.24 -2.04
C LYS A 25 18.05 29.94 -1.82
N ALA A 26 16.74 29.97 -1.99
CA ALA A 26 15.90 28.78 -1.88
C ALA A 26 16.32 27.72 -2.89
N ARG A 27 16.65 28.07 -4.13
CA ARG A 27 17.16 27.16 -5.16
C ARG A 27 18.57 26.66 -4.87
N ALA A 28 19.44 27.52 -4.35
CA ALA A 28 20.84 27.17 -4.08
C ALA A 28 21.01 26.26 -2.86
N HIS A 29 20.22 26.49 -1.82
CA HIS A 29 20.38 25.83 -0.52
C HIS A 29 19.32 24.79 -0.21
N LEU A 30 18.19 24.76 -0.92
CA LEU A 30 17.05 23.84 -0.72
C LEU A 30 16.68 23.68 0.78
N PRO A 31 16.28 24.77 1.46
CA PRO A 31 16.04 24.75 2.90
C PRO A 31 14.87 23.83 3.27
N ASP A 32 14.84 23.33 4.51
CA ASP A 32 13.77 22.49 5.03
C ASP A 32 12.43 23.24 5.19
N LEU A 33 12.46 24.59 5.26
CA LEU A 33 11.28 25.45 5.39
C LEU A 33 11.62 26.88 4.98
N ILE A 34 10.65 27.57 4.39
CA ILE A 34 10.74 28.99 4.03
C ILE A 34 9.72 29.77 4.85
N LEU A 35 10.21 30.84 5.52
CA LEU A 35 9.39 31.85 6.14
C LEU A 35 9.47 33.13 5.29
N CYS A 36 8.34 33.62 4.81
CA CYS A 36 8.30 34.76 3.92
C CYS A 36 7.28 35.78 4.37
N ASP A 37 7.69 37.04 4.41
CA ASP A 37 6.76 38.16 4.61
C ASP A 37 5.92 38.36 3.34
N VAL A 38 4.62 38.55 3.49
CA VAL A 38 3.75 38.91 2.34
C VAL A 38 4.19 40.22 1.72
N ASN A 39 4.57 41.21 2.55
CA ASN A 39 4.95 42.54 2.13
C ASN A 39 6.43 42.78 2.44
N MET A 40 7.33 42.39 1.54
CA MET A 40 8.77 42.62 1.65
C MET A 40 9.16 43.95 0.95
N ASP A 41 9.69 43.83 -0.25
CA ASP A 41 10.10 44.91 -1.15
C ASP A 41 8.92 45.61 -1.86
N LYS A 42 7.83 44.83 -2.10
CA LYS A 42 6.58 45.28 -2.70
C LYS A 42 5.39 44.63 -2.00
N ALA A 43 4.23 45.29 -2.08
CA ALA A 43 2.99 44.71 -1.60
C ALA A 43 2.71 43.36 -2.35
N GLY A 44 2.50 42.27 -1.61
CA GLY A 44 2.23 40.96 -2.19
C GLY A 44 3.44 40.23 -2.79
N ALA A 45 4.68 40.71 -2.58
CA ALA A 45 5.89 40.06 -3.09
C ALA A 45 6.04 38.60 -2.59
N GLY A 46 5.58 38.31 -1.37
CA GLY A 46 5.56 36.96 -0.82
C GLY A 46 4.74 35.97 -1.62
N TYR A 47 3.58 36.38 -2.15
CA TYR A 47 2.77 35.56 -3.03
C TYR A 47 3.48 35.26 -4.35
N THR A 48 4.14 36.24 -4.93
CA THR A 48 4.90 36.06 -6.17
C THR A 48 6.09 35.11 -5.96
N THR A 49 6.75 35.21 -4.81
CA THR A 49 7.85 34.30 -4.42
C THR A 49 7.32 32.84 -4.29
N LEU A 50 6.19 32.66 -3.62
CA LEU A 50 5.53 31.35 -3.48
C LEU A 50 5.22 30.74 -4.85
N SER A 51 4.56 31.50 -5.75
CA SER A 51 4.22 31.01 -7.10
C SER A 51 5.46 30.54 -7.86
N LYS A 52 6.52 31.34 -7.89
CA LYS A 52 7.78 31.00 -8.58
C LYS A 52 8.44 29.74 -8.01
N LEU A 53 8.38 29.54 -6.70
CA LEU A 53 8.95 28.36 -6.05
C LEU A 53 8.09 27.12 -6.27
N ARG A 54 6.78 27.25 -6.41
CA ARG A 54 5.87 26.14 -6.75
C ARG A 54 5.97 25.69 -8.21
N GLU A 55 6.38 26.58 -9.12
CA GLU A 55 6.62 26.25 -10.53
C GLU A 55 7.92 25.45 -10.76
N ASP A 56 8.84 25.47 -9.81
CA ASP A 56 10.14 24.81 -9.92
C ASP A 56 10.13 23.48 -9.14
N ALA A 57 10.31 22.36 -9.84
CA ALA A 57 10.26 21.01 -9.27
C ALA A 57 11.24 20.81 -8.09
N ALA A 58 12.37 21.52 -8.06
CA ALA A 58 13.35 21.41 -6.98
C ALA A 58 12.87 22.07 -5.68
N THR A 59 12.07 23.14 -5.78
CA THR A 59 11.61 23.93 -4.62
C THR A 59 10.13 23.78 -4.33
N ALA A 60 9.35 23.17 -5.24
CA ALA A 60 7.89 23.04 -5.14
C ALA A 60 7.41 22.34 -3.87
N SER A 61 8.19 21.41 -3.33
CA SER A 61 7.84 20.63 -2.13
C SER A 61 8.34 21.26 -0.81
N ILE A 62 9.10 22.36 -0.88
CA ILE A 62 9.62 23.02 0.33
C ILE A 62 8.44 23.68 1.08
N PRO A 63 8.24 23.38 2.37
CA PRO A 63 7.21 24.03 3.17
C PRO A 63 7.36 25.55 3.18
N PHE A 64 6.26 26.26 2.92
CA PHE A 64 6.25 27.70 2.80
C PHE A 64 5.24 28.32 3.76
N ILE A 65 5.71 29.10 4.72
CA ILE A 65 4.91 29.83 5.70
C ILE A 65 4.90 31.30 5.35
N LEU A 66 3.72 31.89 5.15
CA LEU A 66 3.56 33.32 4.92
C LEU A 66 3.33 34.06 6.22
N MET A 67 4.09 35.16 6.44
CA MET A 67 3.86 36.10 7.54
C MET A 67 2.99 37.24 7.04
N THR A 68 1.79 37.42 7.64
CA THR A 68 0.75 38.34 7.17
C THR A 68 0.39 39.38 8.26
N GLY A 69 -0.10 40.57 7.86
CA GLY A 69 -0.68 41.55 8.81
C GLY A 69 -2.10 41.12 9.24
N LEU A 70 -2.52 41.54 10.44
CA LEU A 70 -3.82 41.19 11.06
C LEU A 70 -5.07 41.56 10.24
N ALA A 71 -4.97 42.45 9.25
CA ALA A 71 -6.11 42.97 8.50
C ALA A 71 -6.51 42.13 7.26
N ASP A 72 -5.83 41.02 6.99
CA ASP A 72 -5.94 40.34 5.70
C ASP A 72 -6.60 38.91 5.79
N ALA A 73 -7.82 38.88 6.29
CA ALA A 73 -8.61 37.63 6.29
C ALA A 73 -8.88 37.10 4.87
N GLY A 74 -8.92 37.97 3.86
CA GLY A 74 -9.00 37.61 2.44
C GLY A 74 -7.69 37.04 1.89
N GLY A 75 -6.56 37.63 2.29
CA GLY A 75 -5.22 37.16 1.90
C GLY A 75 -4.84 35.83 2.47
N MET A 76 -5.36 35.46 3.62
CA MET A 76 -5.16 34.15 4.25
C MET A 76 -5.74 33.00 3.39
N ARG A 77 -6.97 33.17 2.89
CA ARG A 77 -7.58 32.19 1.97
C ARG A 77 -6.83 32.13 0.66
N HIS A 78 -6.47 33.28 0.13
CA HIS A 78 -5.70 33.39 -1.11
C HIS A 78 -4.31 32.72 -1.00
N ALA A 79 -3.62 32.88 0.12
CA ALA A 79 -2.35 32.21 0.39
C ALA A 79 -2.46 30.68 0.33
N MET A 80 -3.50 30.13 0.94
CA MET A 80 -3.75 28.67 0.93
C MET A 80 -4.13 28.16 -0.46
N GLU A 81 -4.94 28.92 -1.21
CA GLU A 81 -5.28 28.61 -2.60
C GLU A 81 -4.06 28.62 -3.53
N MET A 82 -3.07 29.47 -3.24
CA MET A 82 -1.78 29.52 -3.95
C MET A 82 -0.79 28.43 -3.53
N GLY A 83 -1.13 27.58 -2.55
CA GLY A 83 -0.28 26.49 -2.11
C GLY A 83 0.70 26.86 -0.99
N ALA A 84 0.42 27.92 -0.20
CA ALA A 84 1.10 28.11 1.07
C ALA A 84 0.75 26.97 2.02
N ASP A 85 1.72 26.51 2.79
CA ASP A 85 1.52 25.42 3.74
C ASP A 85 0.96 25.88 5.06
N ASP A 86 1.26 27.13 5.45
CA ASP A 86 0.77 27.77 6.67
C ASP A 86 0.92 29.28 6.60
N TYR A 87 0.38 29.97 7.60
CA TYR A 87 0.54 31.41 7.75
C TYR A 87 0.77 31.77 9.21
N LEU A 88 1.46 32.89 9.45
CA LEU A 88 1.74 33.43 10.77
C LEU A 88 1.30 34.92 10.81
N PRO A 89 0.20 35.26 11.52
CA PRO A 89 -0.31 36.63 11.58
C PRO A 89 0.60 37.49 12.46
N LYS A 90 0.93 38.69 11.96
CA LYS A 90 1.69 39.74 12.71
C LYS A 90 0.72 40.65 13.49
N PRO A 91 1.04 41.05 14.74
CA PRO A 91 2.24 40.70 15.51
C PRO A 91 2.14 39.33 16.14
N PHE A 92 3.23 38.53 16.16
CA PHE A 92 3.34 37.23 16.78
C PHE A 92 4.41 37.21 17.87
N LYS A 93 4.25 36.28 18.82
CA LYS A 93 5.24 36.00 19.85
C LYS A 93 6.28 34.98 19.33
N VAL A 94 7.46 34.98 19.95
CA VAL A 94 8.54 34.02 19.61
C VAL A 94 8.07 32.60 19.75
N ASP A 95 7.28 32.29 20.79
CA ASP A 95 6.75 30.96 21.02
C ASP A 95 5.77 30.49 19.90
N GLU A 96 4.97 31.42 19.38
CA GLU A 96 4.05 31.14 18.25
C GLU A 96 4.82 30.88 16.95
N LEU A 97 5.86 31.68 16.67
CA LEU A 97 6.76 31.45 15.55
C LEU A 97 7.39 30.05 15.63
N TYR A 98 7.98 29.74 16.79
CA TYR A 98 8.61 28.42 16.99
C TYR A 98 7.60 27.27 16.87
N ALA A 99 6.44 27.38 17.50
CA ALA A 99 5.40 26.35 17.43
C ALA A 99 4.95 26.09 16.00
N THR A 100 4.73 27.13 15.19
CA THR A 100 4.33 27.02 13.79
C THR A 100 5.41 26.33 12.94
N VAL A 101 6.66 26.78 13.05
CA VAL A 101 7.81 26.21 12.34
C VAL A 101 8.01 24.74 12.73
N ALA A 102 8.05 24.46 14.04
CA ALA A 102 8.26 23.10 14.56
C ALA A 102 7.13 22.13 14.17
N ALA A 103 5.87 22.59 14.18
CA ALA A 103 4.74 21.77 13.76
C ALA A 103 4.83 21.39 12.28
N ARG A 104 5.24 22.34 11.43
CA ARG A 104 5.36 22.12 10.00
C ARG A 104 6.52 21.19 9.66
N LEU A 105 7.69 21.44 10.20
CA LEU A 105 8.86 20.56 10.02
C LEU A 105 8.58 19.13 10.53
N ARG A 106 7.86 18.99 11.65
CA ARG A 106 7.47 17.68 12.18
C ARG A 106 6.56 16.94 11.20
N LYS A 107 5.57 17.62 10.60
CA LYS A 107 4.67 17.01 9.61
C LYS A 107 5.45 16.49 8.38
N VAL A 108 6.36 17.31 7.84
CA VAL A 108 7.20 16.92 6.70
C VAL A 108 8.10 15.74 7.05
N ARG A 109 8.75 15.79 8.22
CA ARG A 109 9.60 14.71 8.72
C ARG A 109 8.83 13.39 8.85
N THR A 110 7.63 13.41 9.43
CA THR A 110 6.80 12.22 9.57
C THR A 110 6.44 11.61 8.21
N VAL A 111 6.07 12.44 7.21
CA VAL A 111 5.78 11.97 5.85
C VAL A 111 7.02 11.34 5.21
N ARG A 112 8.18 11.98 5.36
CA ARG A 112 9.45 11.49 4.82
C ARG A 112 9.89 10.18 5.50
N GLU A 113 9.82 10.11 6.82
CA GLU A 113 10.12 8.90 7.60
C GLU A 113 9.21 7.72 7.19
N HIS A 114 7.92 7.96 6.99
CA HIS A 114 7.01 6.94 6.50
C HIS A 114 7.36 6.47 5.07
N ALA A 115 7.74 7.39 4.17
CA ALA A 115 8.16 7.03 2.81
C ALA A 115 9.47 6.22 2.83
N GLU A 116 10.45 6.63 3.63
CA GLU A 116 11.72 5.91 3.80
C GLU A 116 11.53 4.53 4.45
N GLN A 117 10.65 4.42 5.45
CA GLN A 117 10.29 3.13 6.05
C GLN A 117 9.63 2.20 5.03
N LYS A 118 8.72 2.71 4.20
CA LYS A 118 8.10 1.92 3.11
C LYS A 118 9.13 1.44 2.09
N LEU A 119 10.05 2.31 1.67
CA LEU A 119 11.13 1.94 0.76
C LEU A 119 12.10 0.91 1.37
N THR A 120 12.41 1.06 2.65
CA THR A 120 13.28 0.12 3.38
C THR A 120 12.58 -1.22 3.55
N SER A 121 11.30 -1.22 3.89
CA SER A 121 10.48 -2.44 3.95
C SER A 121 10.42 -3.14 2.59
N LEU A 122 10.18 -2.40 1.50
CA LEU A 122 10.18 -2.96 0.15
C LEU A 122 11.54 -3.56 -0.23
N ARG A 123 12.65 -2.88 0.11
CA ARG A 123 14.01 -3.39 -0.11
C ARG A 123 14.30 -4.65 0.70
N SER A 124 13.89 -4.72 1.96
CA SER A 124 14.10 -5.89 2.81
C SER A 124 13.28 -7.10 2.33
N HIS A 125 12.03 -6.89 1.92
CA HIS A 125 11.21 -7.94 1.31
C HIS A 125 11.84 -8.49 0.02
N ILE A 126 12.34 -7.61 -0.86
CA ILE A 126 13.03 -8.02 -2.09
C ILE A 126 14.30 -8.81 -1.78
N SER A 127 15.11 -8.32 -0.83
CA SER A 127 16.47 -8.86 -0.61
C SER A 127 16.49 -10.14 0.22
N LEU A 128 15.52 -10.35 1.11
CA LEU A 128 15.56 -11.44 2.08
C LEU A 128 14.60 -12.59 1.79
N MET A 129 13.36 -12.29 1.38
CA MET A 129 12.33 -13.33 1.21
C MET A 129 12.28 -13.90 -0.20
N LEU A 130 12.35 -13.04 -1.21
CA LEU A 130 12.20 -13.45 -2.60
C LEU A 130 13.22 -14.52 -3.02
N PRO A 131 14.54 -14.38 -2.70
CA PRO A 131 15.53 -15.38 -3.09
C PRO A 131 15.28 -16.76 -2.48
N HIS A 132 14.77 -16.82 -1.27
CA HIS A 132 14.51 -18.10 -0.59
C HIS A 132 13.26 -18.78 -1.18
N GLU A 133 12.18 -18.05 -1.36
CA GLU A 133 10.94 -18.58 -1.92
C GLU A 133 11.06 -18.96 -3.40
N MET A 134 11.89 -18.25 -4.17
CA MET A 134 12.20 -18.60 -5.56
C MET A 134 13.15 -19.80 -5.66
N ARG A 135 14.07 -19.98 -4.72
CA ARG A 135 15.03 -21.09 -4.74
C ARG A 135 14.34 -22.45 -4.62
N THR A 136 13.30 -22.56 -3.82
CA THR A 136 12.59 -23.83 -3.61
C THR A 136 11.99 -24.38 -4.92
N PRO A 137 11.14 -23.65 -5.67
CA PRO A 137 10.64 -24.17 -6.93
C PRO A 137 11.74 -24.28 -7.99
N LEU A 138 12.71 -23.39 -8.00
CA LEU A 138 13.84 -23.47 -8.93
C LEU A 138 14.65 -24.76 -8.70
N ASN A 139 14.94 -25.11 -7.44
CA ASN A 139 15.61 -26.37 -7.13
C ASN A 139 14.76 -27.57 -7.57
N GLY A 140 13.42 -27.53 -7.42
CA GLY A 140 12.52 -28.58 -7.92
C GLY A 140 12.64 -28.75 -9.42
N ILE A 141 12.71 -27.66 -10.19
CA ILE A 141 12.91 -27.69 -11.65
C ILE A 141 14.28 -28.29 -11.98
N ILE A 142 15.34 -27.75 -11.37
CA ILE A 142 16.74 -28.14 -11.67
C ILE A 142 16.95 -29.62 -11.33
N SER A 143 16.60 -30.06 -10.13
CA SER A 143 16.83 -31.45 -9.70
C SER A 143 16.10 -32.48 -10.57
N ASN A 144 14.84 -32.23 -10.92
CA ASN A 144 14.11 -33.14 -11.82
C ASN A 144 14.68 -33.11 -13.25
N ALA A 145 15.08 -31.94 -13.74
CA ALA A 145 15.69 -31.82 -15.06
C ALA A 145 17.08 -32.53 -15.11
N GLU A 146 17.89 -32.43 -14.06
CA GLU A 146 19.17 -33.14 -13.94
C GLU A 146 18.97 -34.67 -13.89
N LEU A 147 17.98 -35.15 -13.14
CA LEU A 147 17.64 -36.59 -13.13
C LEU A 147 17.19 -37.08 -14.50
N LEU A 148 16.34 -36.31 -15.18
CA LEU A 148 15.93 -36.64 -16.57
C LEU A 148 17.16 -36.69 -17.52
N ALA A 149 18.11 -35.78 -17.36
CA ALA A 149 19.28 -35.73 -18.23
C ALA A 149 20.30 -36.85 -17.96
N THR A 150 20.49 -37.23 -16.68
CA THR A 150 21.55 -38.18 -16.28
C THR A 150 21.09 -39.63 -16.16
N ALA A 151 19.84 -39.87 -15.84
CA ALA A 151 19.27 -41.20 -15.58
C ALA A 151 18.27 -41.66 -16.64
N ALA A 152 18.11 -40.95 -17.77
CA ALA A 152 17.10 -41.18 -18.80
C ALA A 152 17.00 -42.67 -19.26
N ALA A 153 18.15 -43.38 -19.32
CA ALA A 153 18.21 -44.78 -19.73
C ALA A 153 17.63 -45.77 -18.70
N THR A 154 17.49 -45.37 -17.43
CA THR A 154 17.03 -46.21 -16.33
C THR A 154 15.64 -45.83 -15.83
N LEU A 155 15.11 -44.70 -16.24
CA LEU A 155 13.79 -44.20 -15.85
C LEU A 155 12.68 -44.92 -16.63
N THR A 156 11.60 -45.20 -15.95
CA THR A 156 10.37 -45.68 -16.61
C THR A 156 9.60 -44.51 -17.23
N PRO A 157 8.69 -44.79 -18.20
CA PRO A 157 7.81 -43.70 -18.72
C PRO A 157 6.95 -43.05 -17.64
N ALA A 158 6.62 -43.75 -16.57
CA ALA A 158 5.88 -43.21 -15.42
C ALA A 158 6.76 -42.19 -14.62
N ASP A 159 8.01 -42.57 -14.36
CA ASP A 159 8.97 -41.67 -13.67
C ASP A 159 9.19 -40.38 -14.46
N ILE A 160 9.35 -40.52 -15.78
CA ILE A 160 9.52 -39.37 -16.68
C ILE A 160 8.29 -38.44 -16.64
N ALA A 161 7.07 -39.04 -16.66
CA ALA A 161 5.83 -38.28 -16.57
C ALA A 161 5.67 -37.56 -15.22
N GLU A 162 6.02 -38.22 -14.11
CA GLU A 162 5.99 -37.63 -12.77
C GLU A 162 6.97 -36.49 -12.64
N MET A 163 8.23 -36.63 -13.07
CA MET A 163 9.24 -35.58 -13.08
C MET A 163 8.81 -34.39 -13.95
N GLY A 164 8.22 -34.66 -15.12
CA GLY A 164 7.67 -33.63 -15.98
C GLY A 164 6.55 -32.82 -15.31
N GLN A 165 5.67 -33.51 -14.59
CA GLN A 165 4.60 -32.87 -13.81
C GLN A 165 5.17 -32.00 -12.65
N GLU A 166 6.16 -32.48 -11.93
CA GLU A 166 6.80 -31.73 -10.85
C GLU A 166 7.57 -30.51 -11.37
N ILE A 167 8.21 -30.59 -12.53
CA ILE A 167 8.81 -29.41 -13.21
C ILE A 167 7.72 -28.40 -13.56
N SER A 168 6.61 -28.85 -14.15
CA SER A 168 5.50 -27.96 -14.52
C SER A 168 4.91 -27.25 -13.30
N LYS A 169 4.59 -27.99 -12.23
CA LYS A 169 4.07 -27.42 -10.97
C LYS A 169 5.05 -26.42 -10.34
N SER A 170 6.33 -26.72 -10.35
CA SER A 170 7.37 -25.85 -9.82
C SER A 170 7.52 -24.58 -10.66
N SER A 171 7.41 -24.69 -11.99
CA SER A 171 7.45 -23.55 -12.92
C SER A 171 6.24 -22.63 -12.72
N GLU A 172 5.03 -23.18 -12.63
CA GLU A 172 3.81 -22.40 -12.35
C GLU A 172 3.85 -21.71 -10.98
N ARG A 173 4.48 -22.36 -9.99
CA ARG A 173 4.67 -21.75 -8.68
C ARG A 173 5.65 -20.56 -8.74
N LEU A 174 6.76 -20.70 -9.48
CA LEU A 174 7.74 -19.66 -9.65
C LEU A 174 7.17 -18.46 -10.42
N GLU A 175 6.45 -18.72 -11.51
CA GLU A 175 5.74 -17.69 -12.29
C GLU A 175 4.80 -16.88 -11.40
N ARG A 176 3.94 -17.53 -10.64
CA ARG A 176 3.00 -16.89 -9.71
C ARG A 176 3.70 -16.05 -8.63
N LEU A 177 4.85 -16.51 -8.12
CA LEU A 177 5.65 -15.74 -7.16
C LEU A 177 6.16 -14.45 -7.79
N ILE A 178 6.67 -14.51 -9.02
CA ILE A 178 7.17 -13.35 -9.76
C ILE A 178 6.02 -12.37 -10.05
N GLU A 179 4.90 -12.86 -10.57
CA GLU A 179 3.72 -12.04 -10.87
C GLU A 179 3.19 -11.33 -9.63
N ASN A 180 3.00 -12.06 -8.53
CA ASN A 180 2.53 -11.49 -7.28
C ASN A 180 3.50 -10.46 -6.72
N PHE A 181 4.80 -10.71 -6.83
CA PHE A 181 5.80 -9.74 -6.42
C PHE A 181 5.75 -8.45 -7.24
N LEU A 182 5.73 -8.56 -8.57
CA LEU A 182 5.64 -7.39 -9.46
C LEU A 182 4.34 -6.63 -9.25
N PHE A 183 3.25 -7.35 -9.03
CA PHE A 183 1.95 -6.75 -8.75
C PHE A 183 1.97 -5.97 -7.41
N HIS A 184 2.49 -6.58 -6.33
CA HIS A 184 2.63 -5.91 -5.04
C HIS A 184 3.52 -4.66 -5.13
N ALA A 185 4.67 -4.75 -5.81
CA ALA A 185 5.56 -3.61 -6.03
C ALA A 185 4.86 -2.47 -6.76
N ARG A 186 4.04 -2.78 -7.78
CA ARG A 186 3.22 -1.79 -8.48
C ARG A 186 2.20 -1.13 -7.56
N LEU A 187 1.53 -1.89 -6.69
CA LEU A 187 0.58 -1.33 -5.72
C LEU A 187 1.24 -0.39 -4.72
N GLU A 188 2.48 -0.69 -4.29
CA GLU A 188 3.24 0.19 -3.40
C GLU A 188 3.58 1.53 -4.09
N ILE A 189 3.93 1.51 -5.37
CA ILE A 189 4.17 2.74 -6.16
C ILE A 189 2.87 3.55 -6.28
N VAL A 190 1.77 2.92 -6.67
CA VAL A 190 0.45 3.59 -6.78
C VAL A 190 0.03 4.21 -5.46
N ALA A 191 0.32 3.57 -4.32
CA ALA A 191 0.00 4.07 -2.99
C ALA A 191 0.70 5.40 -2.64
N THR A 192 1.76 5.78 -3.35
CA THR A 192 2.49 7.03 -3.12
C THR A 192 1.90 8.23 -3.85
N ASP A 193 1.03 7.98 -4.83
CA ASP A 193 0.40 9.02 -5.65
C ASP A 193 -1.10 9.17 -5.36
N PRO A 194 -1.53 10.28 -4.71
CA PRO A 194 -2.92 10.51 -4.37
C PRO A 194 -3.88 10.56 -5.58
N GLU A 195 -3.41 11.02 -6.74
CA GLU A 195 -4.24 11.08 -7.95
C GLU A 195 -4.54 9.67 -8.47
N SER A 196 -3.51 8.81 -8.53
CA SER A 196 -3.65 7.41 -8.88
C SER A 196 -4.58 6.66 -7.91
N VAL A 197 -4.46 6.91 -6.60
CA VAL A 197 -5.36 6.32 -5.59
C VAL A 197 -6.81 6.78 -5.79
N ASN A 198 -7.04 8.06 -6.08
CA ASN A 198 -8.39 8.57 -6.35
C ASN A 198 -8.98 7.98 -7.63
N ALA A 199 -8.18 7.81 -8.67
CA ALA A 199 -8.60 7.15 -9.91
C ALA A 199 -9.01 5.69 -9.68
N LEU A 200 -8.28 4.94 -8.84
CA LEU A 200 -8.65 3.58 -8.45
C LEU A 200 -10.02 3.52 -7.75
N ARG A 201 -10.28 4.47 -6.84
CA ARG A 201 -11.54 4.55 -6.08
C ARG A 201 -12.75 4.98 -6.91
N ALA A 202 -12.53 5.57 -8.07
CA ALA A 202 -13.59 5.93 -9.01
C ALA A 202 -14.13 4.74 -9.82
N ALA A 203 -13.37 3.65 -9.90
CA ALA A 203 -13.78 2.45 -10.61
C ALA A 203 -14.83 1.66 -9.83
N ARG A 204 -15.59 0.83 -10.55
CA ARG A 204 -16.61 -0.06 -9.96
C ARG A 204 -16.60 -1.43 -10.61
N THR A 205 -17.06 -2.42 -9.88
CA THR A 205 -17.31 -3.77 -10.40
C THR A 205 -18.76 -3.87 -10.85
N ALA A 206 -19.00 -4.16 -12.12
CA ALA A 206 -20.35 -4.16 -12.69
C ALA A 206 -21.14 -5.43 -12.31
N ARG A 207 -20.49 -6.59 -12.26
CA ARG A 207 -21.13 -7.90 -11.99
C ARG A 207 -20.38 -8.68 -10.89
N PRO A 208 -20.39 -8.16 -9.66
CA PRO A 208 -19.57 -8.73 -8.59
C PRO A 208 -19.99 -10.14 -8.20
N ALA A 209 -21.28 -10.46 -8.23
CA ALA A 209 -21.79 -11.80 -7.93
C ALA A 209 -21.28 -12.85 -8.92
N GLU A 210 -21.32 -12.56 -10.22
CA GLU A 210 -20.79 -13.47 -11.26
C GLU A 210 -19.29 -13.66 -11.13
N LEU A 211 -18.55 -12.57 -10.94
CA LEU A 211 -17.08 -12.62 -10.79
C LEU A 211 -16.67 -13.41 -9.55
N LEU A 212 -17.38 -13.23 -8.43
CA LEU A 212 -17.18 -13.99 -7.22
C LEU A 212 -17.40 -15.47 -7.46
N GLN A 213 -18.55 -15.83 -8.06
CA GLN A 213 -18.90 -17.21 -8.38
C GLN A 213 -17.84 -17.86 -9.28
N GLN A 214 -17.44 -17.16 -10.35
CA GLN A 214 -16.41 -17.63 -11.27
C GLN A 214 -15.07 -17.87 -10.56
N ALA A 215 -14.59 -16.89 -9.80
CA ALA A 215 -13.31 -16.98 -9.08
C ALA A 215 -13.33 -18.12 -8.05
N ALA A 216 -14.42 -18.27 -7.28
CA ALA A 216 -14.55 -19.29 -6.28
C ALA A 216 -14.59 -20.72 -6.89
N VAL A 217 -15.39 -20.91 -7.95
CA VAL A 217 -15.50 -22.20 -8.67
C VAL A 217 -14.18 -22.56 -9.36
N GLU A 218 -13.48 -21.59 -9.95
CA GLU A 218 -12.17 -21.83 -10.57
C GLU A 218 -11.16 -22.34 -9.53
N GLN A 219 -11.09 -21.72 -8.35
CA GLN A 219 -10.21 -22.20 -7.30
C GLN A 219 -10.63 -23.57 -6.78
N ALA A 220 -11.92 -23.80 -6.51
CA ALA A 220 -12.41 -25.10 -6.07
C ALA A 220 -12.07 -26.24 -7.05
N LYS A 221 -12.14 -25.98 -8.36
CA LYS A 221 -11.74 -26.94 -9.40
C LYS A 221 -10.23 -27.22 -9.36
N LYS A 222 -9.38 -26.18 -9.20
CA LYS A 222 -7.92 -26.34 -9.10
C LYS A 222 -7.51 -27.23 -7.93
N PHE A 223 -8.26 -27.19 -6.82
CA PHE A 223 -8.03 -28.04 -5.65
C PHE A 223 -8.79 -29.36 -5.69
N GLY A 224 -9.62 -29.63 -6.72
CA GLY A 224 -10.47 -30.82 -6.80
C GLY A 224 -11.58 -30.87 -5.74
N ARG A 225 -12.01 -29.70 -5.22
CA ARG A 225 -12.86 -29.59 -4.02
C ARG A 225 -14.16 -28.81 -4.28
N LEU A 226 -14.76 -29.04 -5.43
CA LEU A 226 -15.99 -28.33 -5.81
C LEU A 226 -17.16 -28.59 -4.85
N LEU A 227 -17.24 -29.80 -4.26
CA LEU A 227 -18.30 -30.19 -3.31
C LEU A 227 -18.14 -29.49 -1.94
N ASP A 228 -16.95 -28.97 -1.62
CA ASP A 228 -16.68 -28.30 -0.36
C ASP A 228 -17.08 -26.81 -0.43
N LEU A 229 -17.35 -26.27 -1.63
CA LEU A 229 -17.60 -24.85 -1.86
C LEU A 229 -19.09 -24.53 -1.71
N THR A 230 -19.37 -23.48 -0.91
CA THR A 230 -20.68 -22.81 -0.88
C THR A 230 -20.48 -21.33 -1.20
N VAL A 231 -21.25 -20.81 -2.15
CA VAL A 231 -21.20 -19.37 -2.55
C VAL A 231 -22.59 -18.78 -2.40
N GLU A 232 -22.66 -17.68 -1.66
CA GLU A 232 -23.83 -16.82 -1.53
C GLU A 232 -23.46 -15.40 -1.99
N ALA A 233 -24.07 -14.90 -3.04
CA ALA A 233 -23.71 -13.60 -3.58
C ALA A 233 -24.94 -12.76 -3.82
N ALA A 234 -25.01 -11.60 -3.15
CA ALA A 234 -25.95 -10.55 -3.46
C ALA A 234 -25.38 -9.65 -4.59
N ASP A 235 -26.26 -9.03 -5.34
CA ASP A 235 -25.85 -8.08 -6.37
C ASP A 235 -25.55 -6.73 -5.74
N ALA A 236 -24.27 -6.52 -5.43
CA ALA A 236 -23.78 -5.36 -4.68
C ALA A 236 -22.44 -4.90 -5.25
N SER A 237 -22.39 -3.74 -5.91
CA SER A 237 -21.21 -3.24 -6.63
C SER A 237 -20.23 -2.50 -5.72
N PRO A 238 -19.03 -3.03 -5.45
CA PRO A 238 -18.00 -2.32 -4.72
C PRO A 238 -17.32 -1.23 -5.59
N ALA A 239 -16.82 -0.19 -4.93
CA ALA A 239 -16.00 0.87 -5.54
C ALA A 239 -14.58 0.35 -5.81
N MET A 240 -14.45 -0.63 -6.70
CA MET A 240 -13.21 -1.31 -7.08
C MET A 240 -13.32 -1.81 -8.52
N ALA A 241 -12.25 -1.71 -9.31
CA ALA A 241 -12.21 -2.27 -10.66
C ALA A 241 -12.33 -3.81 -10.65
N GLU A 242 -12.95 -4.38 -11.69
CA GLU A 242 -13.21 -5.83 -11.78
C GLU A 242 -11.95 -6.68 -11.63
N GLU A 243 -10.83 -6.26 -12.21
CA GLU A 243 -9.56 -6.97 -12.12
C GLU A 243 -9.03 -7.06 -10.69
N TYR A 244 -9.12 -5.98 -9.92
CA TYR A 244 -8.68 -5.92 -8.53
C TYR A 244 -9.65 -6.66 -7.61
N PHE A 245 -10.95 -6.57 -7.87
CA PHE A 245 -11.95 -7.36 -7.17
C PHE A 245 -11.70 -8.85 -7.40
N LYS A 246 -11.58 -9.30 -8.65
CA LYS A 246 -11.27 -10.69 -9.00
C LYS A 246 -9.97 -11.15 -8.36
N LYS A 247 -8.90 -10.33 -8.40
CA LYS A 247 -7.61 -10.66 -7.77
C LYS A 247 -7.76 -10.85 -6.27
N THR A 248 -8.43 -9.93 -5.57
CA THR A 248 -8.68 -10.03 -4.13
C THR A 248 -9.43 -11.32 -3.77
N MET A 249 -10.53 -11.62 -4.50
CA MET A 249 -11.32 -12.82 -4.28
C MET A 249 -10.50 -14.09 -4.51
N THR A 250 -9.76 -14.15 -5.61
CA THR A 250 -8.92 -15.30 -5.96
C THR A 250 -7.89 -15.59 -4.86
N GLU A 251 -7.19 -14.59 -4.35
CA GLU A 251 -6.18 -14.78 -3.30
C GLU A 251 -6.81 -15.30 -1.99
N LEU A 252 -7.95 -14.74 -1.59
CA LEU A 252 -8.61 -15.14 -0.34
C LEU A 252 -9.22 -16.54 -0.42
N VAL A 253 -9.90 -16.86 -1.52
CA VAL A 253 -10.50 -18.21 -1.74
C VAL A 253 -9.42 -19.25 -1.90
N GLN A 254 -8.33 -18.94 -2.62
CA GLN A 254 -7.19 -19.85 -2.75
C GLN A 254 -6.58 -20.19 -1.39
N ASN A 255 -6.43 -19.21 -0.51
CA ASN A 255 -5.92 -19.42 0.84
C ASN A 255 -6.84 -20.34 1.65
N ALA A 256 -8.16 -20.16 1.56
CA ALA A 256 -9.12 -21.01 2.25
C ALA A 256 -9.00 -22.47 1.84
N PHE A 257 -8.90 -22.78 0.53
CA PHE A 257 -8.69 -24.15 0.06
C PHE A 257 -7.31 -24.71 0.42
N LYS A 258 -6.27 -23.88 0.35
CA LYS A 258 -4.90 -24.29 0.62
C LYS A 258 -4.68 -24.70 2.07
N PHE A 259 -5.30 -23.99 3.03
CA PHE A 259 -5.07 -24.16 4.46
C PHE A 259 -6.15 -24.98 5.17
N SER A 260 -7.16 -25.49 4.43
CA SER A 260 -8.17 -26.39 4.93
C SER A 260 -8.05 -27.78 4.28
N LEU A 261 -8.50 -28.82 5.01
CA LEU A 261 -8.43 -30.19 4.51
C LEU A 261 -9.54 -30.49 3.48
N PRO A 262 -9.31 -31.41 2.50
CA PRO A 262 -10.36 -31.90 1.65
C PRO A 262 -11.53 -32.47 2.46
N GLY A 263 -12.76 -32.21 1.99
CA GLY A 263 -13.99 -32.59 2.70
C GLY A 263 -14.45 -31.63 3.78
N THR A 264 -13.71 -30.56 4.01
CA THR A 264 -14.15 -29.48 4.93
C THR A 264 -14.76 -28.31 4.16
N PRO A 265 -15.80 -27.62 4.70
CA PRO A 265 -16.50 -26.57 3.97
C PRO A 265 -15.65 -25.31 3.80
N VAL A 266 -15.74 -24.70 2.61
CA VAL A 266 -15.28 -23.35 2.30
C VAL A 266 -16.51 -22.53 1.91
N GLN A 267 -16.80 -21.50 2.70
CA GLN A 267 -17.94 -20.62 2.50
C GLN A 267 -17.49 -19.27 1.99
N VAL A 268 -18.11 -18.79 0.95
CA VAL A 268 -17.84 -17.48 0.34
C VAL A 268 -19.15 -16.71 0.26
N ARG A 269 -19.20 -15.51 0.82
CA ARG A 269 -20.40 -14.68 0.81
C ARG A 269 -20.11 -13.25 0.42
N LEU A 270 -20.98 -12.66 -0.41
CA LEU A 270 -21.01 -11.25 -0.75
C LEU A 270 -22.37 -10.68 -0.36
N ALA A 271 -22.39 -9.61 0.43
CA ALA A 271 -23.61 -8.95 0.87
C ALA A 271 -23.47 -7.42 0.81
N ALA A 272 -24.59 -6.72 0.60
CA ALA A 272 -24.66 -5.29 0.81
C ALA A 272 -25.02 -5.02 2.28
N ALA A 273 -24.33 -4.06 2.91
CA ALA A 273 -24.59 -3.61 4.27
C ALA A 273 -24.56 -2.07 4.27
N ASP A 274 -25.70 -1.44 4.32
CA ASP A 274 -25.87 0.02 4.28
C ASP A 274 -25.13 0.66 3.09
N ASN A 275 -24.03 1.36 3.35
CA ASN A 275 -23.20 2.04 2.36
C ASN A 275 -21.89 1.29 2.05
N GLU A 276 -21.77 0.06 2.52
CA GLU A 276 -20.59 -0.81 2.36
C GLU A 276 -20.99 -2.13 1.71
N ILE A 277 -20.03 -2.74 1.07
CA ILE A 277 -20.11 -4.12 0.57
C ILE A 277 -19.27 -4.97 1.47
N GLU A 278 -19.89 -5.98 2.09
CA GLU A 278 -19.18 -6.96 2.90
C GLU A 278 -19.00 -8.25 2.10
N PHE A 279 -17.77 -8.70 2.07
CA PHE A 279 -17.39 -9.97 1.50
C PHE A 279 -16.64 -10.79 2.56
N PHE A 280 -16.98 -12.06 2.72
CA PHE A 280 -16.19 -12.93 3.56
C PHE A 280 -15.89 -14.28 2.93
N VAL A 281 -14.74 -14.85 3.31
CA VAL A 281 -14.34 -16.23 3.06
C VAL A 281 -14.11 -16.90 4.39
N ARG A 282 -14.80 -18.02 4.62
CA ARG A 282 -14.64 -18.85 5.82
C ARG A 282 -14.16 -20.23 5.43
N ASP A 283 -13.17 -20.73 6.13
CA ASP A 283 -12.66 -22.08 6.05
C ASP A 283 -12.69 -22.79 7.42
N ALA A 284 -12.68 -24.12 7.40
CA ALA A 284 -12.53 -24.95 8.58
C ALA A 284 -11.14 -25.60 8.61
N GLY A 285 -10.10 -24.80 8.33
CA GLY A 285 -8.72 -25.23 8.28
C GLY A 285 -8.01 -25.17 9.63
N ARG A 286 -6.67 -25.17 9.59
CA ARG A 286 -5.82 -25.14 10.78
C ARG A 286 -5.94 -23.85 11.60
N GLY A 287 -6.44 -22.76 11.00
CA GLY A 287 -6.52 -21.44 11.61
C GLY A 287 -5.16 -20.81 11.93
N PHE A 288 -5.21 -19.69 12.64
CA PHE A 288 -4.05 -18.92 13.10
C PHE A 288 -4.03 -18.84 14.62
N SER A 289 -2.84 -18.89 15.21
CA SER A 289 -2.65 -18.54 16.61
C SER A 289 -2.79 -17.03 16.83
N THR A 290 -3.05 -16.63 18.09
CA THR A 290 -3.13 -15.19 18.45
C THR A 290 -1.83 -14.45 18.10
N GLU A 291 -0.68 -15.12 18.23
CA GLU A 291 0.61 -14.53 17.87
C GLU A 291 0.75 -14.36 16.35
N GLN A 292 0.31 -15.34 15.56
CA GLN A 292 0.28 -15.24 14.09
C GLN A 292 -0.66 -14.12 13.63
N LEU A 293 -1.86 -14.00 14.22
CA LEU A 293 -2.79 -12.93 13.90
C LEU A 293 -2.22 -11.53 14.19
N ARG A 294 -1.52 -11.36 15.32
CA ARG A 294 -0.84 -10.09 15.64
C ARG A 294 0.23 -9.75 14.61
N ARG A 295 0.94 -10.73 14.07
CA ARG A 295 1.95 -10.55 13.03
C ARG A 295 1.33 -10.20 11.68
N ILE A 296 0.20 -10.79 11.32
CA ILE A 296 -0.55 -10.46 10.11
C ILE A 296 -1.04 -8.99 10.19
N GLY A 297 -1.57 -8.55 11.35
CA GLY A 297 -2.04 -7.18 11.57
C GLY A 297 -0.94 -6.12 11.66
N ALA A 298 0.28 -6.52 12.03
CA ALA A 298 1.44 -5.65 12.12
C ALA A 298 2.33 -5.77 10.88
N TYR A 299 1.89 -5.34 9.73
CA TYR A 299 2.53 -5.34 8.40
C TYR A 299 4.08 -5.37 8.33
N VAL A 300 4.74 -5.29 9.47
CA VAL A 300 6.20 -5.12 9.65
C VAL A 300 6.91 -6.40 10.14
N GLN A 301 6.20 -7.47 10.54
CA GLN A 301 6.85 -8.59 11.25
C GLN A 301 6.76 -9.96 10.57
N PHE A 302 6.44 -10.03 9.28
CA PHE A 302 6.54 -11.28 8.52
C PHE A 302 7.98 -11.82 8.42
N GLU A 303 8.96 -11.07 8.91
CA GLU A 303 10.36 -11.23 8.54
C GLU A 303 11.16 -12.27 9.33
N ARG A 304 10.72 -12.80 10.48
CA ARG A 304 11.75 -13.46 11.31
C ARG A 304 11.58 -14.93 11.70
N LYS A 305 10.42 -15.58 11.55
CA LYS A 305 10.27 -16.97 12.08
C LYS A 305 9.35 -17.93 11.34
N MET A 306 8.95 -17.69 10.12
CA MET A 306 8.17 -18.67 9.36
C MET A 306 9.01 -19.44 8.33
N GLN A 307 10.16 -19.94 8.74
CA GLN A 307 11.02 -20.78 7.89
C GLN A 307 10.38 -22.14 7.52
N ASP A 308 9.33 -22.57 8.23
CA ASP A 308 8.73 -23.90 8.02
C ASP A 308 7.33 -23.90 7.38
N GLU A 309 6.71 -22.72 7.14
CA GLU A 309 5.35 -22.67 6.57
C GLU A 309 5.33 -22.08 5.16
N GLN A 310 5.45 -22.97 4.18
CA GLN A 310 5.36 -22.68 2.74
C GLN A 310 4.06 -21.92 2.41
N GLY A 311 4.15 -20.57 2.20
CA GLY A 311 3.15 -19.82 1.47
C GLY A 311 2.16 -18.95 2.24
N LEU A 312 2.50 -18.40 3.38
CA LEU A 312 1.79 -17.27 3.99
C LEU A 312 2.31 -15.95 3.39
N GLY A 313 2.18 -15.83 2.11
CA GLY A 313 2.93 -14.81 1.49
C GLY A 313 2.11 -13.68 0.90
N LEU A 314 2.59 -13.23 -0.22
CA LEU A 314 2.17 -12.08 -0.99
C LEU A 314 0.66 -12.02 -1.30
N GLY A 315 -0.04 -13.16 -1.41
CA GLY A 315 -1.47 -13.16 -1.76
C GLY A 315 -2.35 -12.41 -0.76
N LEU A 316 -2.18 -12.68 0.55
CA LEU A 316 -2.93 -11.98 1.58
C LEU A 316 -2.51 -10.50 1.68
N ALA A 317 -1.21 -10.22 1.55
CA ALA A 317 -0.69 -8.86 1.53
C ALA A 317 -1.22 -8.05 0.32
N ILE A 318 -1.31 -8.68 -0.86
CA ILE A 318 -1.92 -8.09 -2.05
C ILE A 318 -3.41 -7.79 -1.80
N ALA A 319 -4.15 -8.75 -1.27
CA ALA A 319 -5.58 -8.57 -0.97
C ALA A 319 -5.79 -7.42 0.03
N GLN A 320 -5.01 -7.38 1.11
CA GLN A 320 -5.07 -6.31 2.10
C GLN A 320 -4.74 -4.94 1.47
N LYS A 321 -3.66 -4.86 0.70
CA LYS A 321 -3.24 -3.61 0.04
C LYS A 321 -4.28 -3.10 -0.95
N LEU A 322 -4.87 -3.98 -1.75
CA LEU A 322 -5.95 -3.63 -2.67
C LEU A 322 -7.16 -3.06 -1.91
N VAL A 323 -7.57 -3.72 -0.84
CA VAL A 323 -8.69 -3.27 0.00
C VAL A 323 -8.41 -1.89 0.62
N GLU A 324 -7.22 -1.67 1.18
CA GLU A 324 -6.80 -0.39 1.76
C GLU A 324 -6.76 0.74 0.72
N LEU A 325 -6.20 0.51 -0.46
CA LEU A 325 -6.16 1.49 -1.55
C LEU A 325 -7.55 1.94 -1.98
N HIS A 326 -8.54 1.05 -1.93
CA HIS A 326 -9.94 1.36 -2.23
C HIS A 326 -10.73 1.90 -1.03
N GLY A 327 -10.06 2.21 0.09
CA GLY A 327 -10.69 2.80 1.28
C GLY A 327 -11.50 1.81 2.11
N GLY A 328 -11.28 0.52 1.92
CA GLY A 328 -11.90 -0.57 2.68
C GLY A 328 -11.06 -1.06 3.85
N SER A 329 -11.51 -2.13 4.48
CA SER A 329 -10.82 -2.81 5.58
C SER A 329 -10.87 -4.32 5.40
N LEU A 330 -9.80 -5.02 5.82
CA LEU A 330 -9.71 -6.48 5.85
C LEU A 330 -9.43 -6.92 7.29
N VAL A 331 -10.30 -7.79 7.81
CA VAL A 331 -10.21 -8.32 9.18
C VAL A 331 -10.16 -9.85 9.12
N ILE A 332 -9.26 -10.45 9.89
CA ILE A 332 -9.12 -11.91 10.02
C ILE A 332 -9.54 -12.31 11.43
N THR A 333 -10.53 -13.17 11.52
CA THR A 333 -10.94 -13.83 12.76
C THR A 333 -10.59 -15.30 12.64
N SER A 334 -9.79 -15.82 13.55
CA SER A 334 -9.32 -17.22 13.46
C SER A 334 -8.96 -17.77 14.83
N GLY A 335 -8.98 -19.09 14.94
CA GLY A 335 -8.52 -19.85 16.10
C GLY A 335 -7.84 -21.14 15.67
N THR A 336 -6.78 -21.54 16.37
CA THR A 336 -6.02 -22.76 16.06
C THR A 336 -6.93 -24.00 16.06
N GLY A 337 -6.98 -24.71 14.94
CA GLY A 337 -7.83 -25.91 14.76
C GLY A 337 -9.32 -25.61 14.55
N ILE A 338 -9.73 -24.34 14.47
CA ILE A 338 -11.13 -23.93 14.29
C ILE A 338 -11.39 -23.46 12.86
N GLY A 339 -10.34 -23.01 12.17
CA GLY A 339 -10.41 -22.39 10.87
C GLY A 339 -10.27 -20.87 10.90
N SER A 340 -10.52 -20.22 9.77
CA SER A 340 -10.41 -18.78 9.63
C SER A 340 -11.63 -18.20 8.93
N THR A 341 -11.92 -16.94 9.26
CA THR A 341 -12.86 -16.08 8.53
C THR A 341 -12.14 -14.80 8.18
N VAL A 342 -11.99 -14.53 6.90
CA VAL A 342 -11.47 -13.28 6.39
C VAL A 342 -12.65 -12.44 5.92
N THR A 343 -12.87 -11.30 6.54
CA THR A 343 -13.93 -10.35 6.21
C THR A 343 -13.33 -9.11 5.57
N VAL A 344 -13.82 -8.75 4.40
CA VAL A 344 -13.45 -7.53 3.66
C VAL A 344 -14.67 -6.62 3.61
N LYS A 345 -14.46 -5.35 3.93
CA LYS A 345 -15.45 -4.29 3.74
C LYS A 345 -14.91 -3.29 2.73
N LEU A 346 -15.72 -2.97 1.75
CA LEU A 346 -15.42 -2.01 0.70
C LEU A 346 -16.52 -0.96 0.63
N PRO A 347 -16.22 0.30 0.30
CA PRO A 347 -17.25 1.29 -0.01
C PRO A 347 -18.13 0.81 -1.16
N ALA A 348 -19.44 1.02 -1.05
CA ALA A 348 -20.35 0.80 -2.15
C ALA A 348 -20.07 1.83 -3.27
N ALA A 349 -20.15 1.40 -4.51
CA ALA A 349 -20.07 2.33 -5.63
C ALA A 349 -21.25 3.31 -5.56
N LYS A 350 -20.97 4.61 -5.66
CA LYS A 350 -22.04 5.62 -5.74
C LYS A 350 -22.85 5.40 -7.00
N ASN A 351 -24.16 5.25 -6.85
CA ASN A 351 -25.07 5.31 -7.99
C ASN A 351 -25.06 6.75 -8.52
N ASN A 352 -24.50 6.94 -9.71
CA ASN A 352 -24.69 8.18 -10.46
C ASN A 352 -26.02 8.16 -11.16
#